data_1528265314b191176fc6e558aec6e19f
#
_entry.id   1528265314b191176fc6e558aec6e19f
#
_cell.length_a   1.000
_cell.length_b   1.000
_cell.length_c   1.000
_cell.angle_alpha   90.00
_cell.angle_beta   90.00
_cell.angle_gamma   90.00
#
_symmetry.space_group_name_H-M   'P 1'
#
loop_
_entity.id
_entity.type
_entity.pdbx_description
1 polymer ?
#
loop_
_entity_poly.entity_id
_entity_poly.type
_entity_poly.pdbx_seq_one_letter_code
_entity_poly.pdbx_strand_id
1 'polypeptide(L)'
;MSDPARDPSSEDFAELQKKFSEIKHSINNALAVMMALSEMSQRRPDYAEKLATAVLAKAPQIVSSLQEFTQALNDKFGPKAEGIPGESK
;
A
#
# COMPACT_ATOMS: atom_id res chain seq x y z
N MET A 1 1.63 -4.08 35.49
CA MET A 1 1.60 -4.54 34.19
C MET A 1 0.74 -3.66 33.30
N SER A 2 1.17 -3.43 32.17
CA SER A 2 0.42 -2.52 31.34
C SER A 2 -0.83 -3.18 30.81
N ASP A 3 -1.76 -2.37 30.52
CA ASP A 3 -3.01 -2.82 29.98
C ASP A 3 -2.83 -3.10 28.50
N PRO A 4 -2.93 -4.34 28.10
CA PRO A 4 -2.68 -4.63 26.67
C PRO A 4 -3.66 -3.94 25.75
N ALA A 5 -4.80 -3.54 26.26
CA ALA A 5 -5.75 -2.89 25.39
C ALA A 5 -5.28 -1.51 25.00
N ARG A 6 -4.38 -0.91 25.74
CA ARG A 6 -3.96 0.42 25.42
C ARG A 6 -2.60 0.48 24.79
N ASP A 7 -1.75 -0.47 25.11
CA ASP A 7 -0.41 -0.45 24.58
C ASP A 7 -0.31 -1.46 23.47
N PRO A 8 0.12 -1.06 22.29
CA PRO A 8 0.33 -2.04 21.23
C PRO A 8 1.38 -3.05 21.67
N SER A 9 1.06 -4.29 21.48
CA SER A 9 1.99 -5.34 21.85
C SER A 9 3.04 -5.52 20.77
N SER A 10 4.09 -6.27 21.09
CA SER A 10 5.05 -6.56 20.05
C SER A 10 4.44 -7.42 18.95
N GLU A 11 3.42 -8.18 19.26
CA GLU A 11 2.72 -8.90 18.23
C GLU A 11 1.99 -7.96 17.29
N ASP A 12 1.44 -6.87 17.81
CA ASP A 12 0.80 -5.88 16.96
C ASP A 12 1.79 -5.25 16.01
N PHE A 13 2.97 -4.91 16.53
CA PHE A 13 3.99 -4.33 15.68
C PHE A 13 4.46 -5.32 14.63
N ALA A 14 4.63 -6.57 15.01
CA ALA A 14 5.07 -7.59 14.07
C ALA A 14 4.05 -7.79 12.97
N GLU A 15 2.79 -7.77 13.34
CA GLU A 15 1.73 -7.94 12.36
C GLU A 15 1.70 -6.79 11.38
N LEU A 16 1.85 -5.57 11.88
CA LEU A 16 1.86 -4.40 11.01
C LEU A 16 3.08 -4.41 10.12
N GLN A 17 4.21 -4.84 10.66
CA GLN A 17 5.43 -4.93 9.89
C GLN A 17 5.27 -5.91 8.74
N LYS A 18 4.62 -7.04 9.02
CA LYS A 18 4.40 -8.03 7.99
C LYS A 18 3.47 -7.49 6.91
N LYS A 19 2.40 -6.82 7.32
CA LYS A 19 1.50 -6.22 6.34
C LYS A 19 2.20 -5.19 5.50
N PHE A 20 3.03 -4.38 6.11
CA PHE A 20 3.76 -3.36 5.38
C PHE A 20 4.70 -4.00 4.37
N SER A 21 5.36 -5.07 4.77
CA SER A 21 6.25 -5.80 3.87
C SER A 21 5.49 -6.33 2.67
N GLU A 22 4.32 -6.89 2.89
CA GLU A 22 3.53 -7.43 1.82
C GLU A 22 3.07 -6.34 0.87
N ILE A 23 2.68 -5.20 1.41
CA ILE A 23 2.25 -4.09 0.58
C ILE A 23 3.43 -3.56 -0.22
N LYS A 24 4.57 -3.44 0.41
CA LYS A 24 5.76 -2.96 -0.26
C LYS A 24 6.13 -3.88 -1.42
N HIS A 25 6.06 -5.18 -1.19
CA HIS A 25 6.30 -6.15 -2.24
C HIS A 25 5.34 -5.98 -3.40
N SER A 26 4.08 -5.82 -3.06
CA SER A 26 3.04 -5.67 -4.07
C SER A 26 3.28 -4.41 -4.90
N ILE A 27 3.61 -3.32 -4.23
CA ILE A 27 3.86 -2.07 -4.92
C ILE A 27 5.10 -2.18 -5.80
N ASN A 28 6.16 -2.78 -5.27
CA ASN A 28 7.37 -2.93 -6.04
C ASN A 28 7.15 -3.78 -7.28
N ASN A 29 6.38 -4.85 -7.14
CA ASN A 29 6.07 -5.69 -8.28
C ASN A 29 5.26 -4.94 -9.32
N ALA A 30 4.27 -4.19 -8.88
CA ALA A 30 3.44 -3.43 -9.81
C ALA A 30 4.26 -2.38 -10.53
N LEU A 31 5.12 -1.69 -9.79
CA LEU A 31 5.96 -0.67 -10.41
C LEU A 31 6.94 -1.27 -11.40
N ALA A 32 7.49 -2.43 -11.07
CA ALA A 32 8.41 -3.08 -11.98
C ALA A 32 7.73 -3.43 -13.30
N VAL A 33 6.51 -3.93 -13.22
CA VAL A 33 5.77 -4.25 -14.44
C VAL A 33 5.47 -2.98 -15.22
N MET A 34 5.03 -1.94 -14.52
CA MET A 34 4.70 -0.70 -15.21
C MET A 34 5.93 -0.08 -15.87
N MET A 35 7.07 -0.14 -15.18
CA MET A 35 8.28 0.42 -15.75
C MET A 35 8.72 -0.36 -16.98
N ALA A 36 8.64 -1.69 -16.92
CA ALA A 36 9.00 -2.49 -18.06
C ALA A 36 8.11 -2.21 -19.25
N LEU A 37 6.81 -2.10 -18.99
CA LEU A 37 5.88 -1.81 -20.08
C LEU A 37 6.07 -0.40 -20.61
N SER A 38 6.42 0.53 -19.73
CA SER A 38 6.71 1.90 -20.18
C SER A 38 7.89 1.93 -21.12
N GLU A 39 8.94 1.22 -20.77
CA GLU A 39 10.11 1.18 -21.64
C GLU A 39 9.79 0.54 -22.97
N MET A 40 9.02 -0.53 -22.92
CA MET A 40 8.68 -1.21 -24.16
C MET A 40 7.76 -0.36 -25.02
N SER A 41 6.90 0.41 -24.40
CA SER A 41 5.99 1.24 -25.18
C SER A 41 6.69 2.37 -25.90
N GLN A 42 7.89 2.71 -25.48
CA GLN A 42 8.65 3.71 -26.21
C GLN A 42 9.14 3.20 -27.55
N ARG A 43 9.32 1.91 -27.66
CA ARG A 43 9.75 1.31 -28.90
C ARG A 43 8.61 0.73 -29.68
N ARG A 44 7.59 0.26 -28.97
CA ARG A 44 6.47 -0.42 -29.63
C ARG A 44 5.19 0.20 -29.11
N PRO A 45 4.54 0.98 -29.93
CA PRO A 45 3.33 1.69 -29.48
C PRO A 45 2.23 0.78 -28.99
N ASP A 46 2.16 -0.45 -29.45
CA ASP A 46 1.11 -1.33 -28.99
C ASP A 46 1.26 -1.68 -27.51
N TYR A 47 2.44 -1.49 -26.95
CA TYR A 47 2.62 -1.76 -25.53
C TYR A 47 2.03 -0.66 -24.66
N ALA A 48 1.70 0.48 -25.24
CA ALA A 48 1.07 1.54 -24.46
C ALA A 48 -0.28 1.08 -23.93
N GLU A 49 -0.99 0.32 -24.71
CA GLU A 49 -2.27 -0.19 -24.28
C GLU A 49 -2.10 -1.20 -23.16
N LYS A 50 -1.08 -2.04 -23.28
CA LYS A 50 -0.81 -2.98 -22.20
C LYS A 50 -0.42 -2.27 -20.91
N LEU A 51 0.32 -1.19 -21.03
CA LEU A 51 0.68 -0.39 -19.86
C LEU A 51 -0.56 0.19 -19.21
N ALA A 52 -1.46 0.76 -20.02
CA ALA A 52 -2.67 1.33 -19.47
C ALA A 52 -3.49 0.27 -18.76
N THR A 53 -3.59 -0.91 -19.36
CA THR A 53 -4.34 -2.00 -18.76
C THR A 53 -3.72 -2.40 -17.42
N ALA A 54 -2.39 -2.48 -17.39
CA ALA A 54 -1.70 -2.87 -16.16
C ALA A 54 -1.91 -1.85 -15.06
N VAL A 55 -1.85 -0.56 -15.40
CA VAL A 55 -2.07 0.48 -14.41
C VAL A 55 -3.48 0.40 -13.86
N LEU A 56 -4.46 0.27 -14.74
CA LEU A 56 -5.84 0.21 -14.30
C LEU A 56 -6.14 -1.02 -13.47
N ALA A 57 -5.42 -2.10 -13.71
CA ALA A 57 -5.62 -3.31 -12.93
C ALA A 57 -4.91 -3.25 -11.58
N LYS A 58 -3.70 -2.69 -11.56
CA LYS A 58 -2.88 -2.78 -10.36
C LYS A 58 -3.03 -1.60 -9.42
N ALA A 59 -3.29 -0.42 -9.94
CA ALA A 59 -3.40 0.75 -9.07
C ALA A 59 -4.52 0.61 -8.04
N PRO A 60 -5.71 0.13 -8.42
CA PRO A 60 -6.74 -0.03 -7.40
C PRO A 60 -6.37 -1.03 -6.33
N GLN A 61 -5.62 -2.06 -6.68
CA GLN A 61 -5.18 -3.04 -5.70
C GLN A 61 -4.23 -2.41 -4.70
N ILE A 62 -3.34 -1.56 -5.19
CA ILE A 62 -2.42 -0.87 -4.30
C ILE A 62 -3.18 0.06 -3.36
N VAL A 63 -4.14 0.80 -3.89
CA VAL A 63 -4.94 1.69 -3.08
C VAL A 63 -5.67 0.90 -2.00
N SER A 64 -6.27 -0.22 -2.38
CA SER A 64 -6.96 -1.08 -1.42
C SER A 64 -6.04 -1.56 -0.33
N SER A 65 -4.85 -2.00 -0.71
CA SER A 65 -3.89 -2.51 0.27
C SER A 65 -3.48 -1.43 1.25
N LEU A 66 -3.28 -0.22 0.74
CA LEU A 66 -2.91 0.88 1.61
C LEU A 66 -4.04 1.26 2.55
N GLN A 67 -5.28 1.21 2.05
CA GLN A 67 -6.42 1.48 2.90
C GLN A 67 -6.56 0.44 4.00
N GLU A 68 -6.33 -0.81 3.66
CA GLU A 68 -6.37 -1.86 4.66
C GLU A 68 -5.30 -1.68 5.70
N PHE A 69 -4.12 -1.26 5.29
CA PHE A 69 -3.04 -1.02 6.23
C PHE A 69 -3.38 0.15 7.15
N THR A 70 -3.94 1.22 6.58
CA THR A 70 -4.35 2.37 7.37
C THR A 70 -5.41 1.95 8.39
N GLN A 71 -6.35 1.12 7.95
CA GLN A 71 -7.39 0.63 8.85
C GLN A 71 -6.77 -0.16 10.00
N ALA A 72 -5.80 -1.01 9.69
CA ALA A 72 -5.14 -1.79 10.72
C ALA A 72 -4.39 -0.89 11.70
N LEU A 73 -3.77 0.16 11.19
CA LEU A 73 -3.10 1.11 12.07
C LEU A 73 -4.10 1.78 13.01
N ASN A 74 -5.22 2.20 12.45
CA ASN A 74 -6.23 2.85 13.26
C ASN A 74 -6.80 1.91 14.31
N ASP A 75 -7.00 0.67 13.94
CA ASP A 75 -7.54 -0.30 14.88
C ASP A 75 -6.60 -0.54 16.03
N LYS A 76 -5.31 -0.54 15.78
CA LYS A 76 -4.36 -0.86 16.82
C LYS A 76 -3.84 0.36 17.57
N PHE A 77 -3.75 1.49 16.90
CA PHE A 77 -3.17 2.68 17.52
C PHE A 77 -4.15 3.83 17.62
N GLY A 78 -5.34 3.67 17.09
CA GLY A 78 -6.35 4.70 17.19
C GLY A 78 -6.36 5.64 16.00
N PRO A 79 -7.41 6.42 15.88
CA PRO A 79 -7.59 7.26 14.69
C PRO A 79 -6.50 8.29 14.48
N LYS A 80 -5.73 8.59 15.50
CA LYS A 80 -4.68 9.57 15.33
C LYS A 80 -3.64 9.13 14.33
N ALA A 81 -3.54 7.83 14.09
CA ALA A 81 -2.53 7.34 13.18
C ALA A 81 -2.73 7.88 11.78
N GLU A 82 -3.96 8.19 11.43
CA GLU A 82 -4.17 8.71 10.11
C GLU A 82 -4.52 10.17 10.11
N GLY A 83 -4.59 10.76 11.27
CA GLY A 83 -5.00 12.15 11.34
C GLY A 83 -3.90 13.07 10.98
N ILE A 84 -3.79 13.39 9.74
CA ILE A 84 -2.80 14.34 9.33
C ILE A 84 -3.42 15.72 9.31
N PRO A 85 -2.81 16.67 9.97
CA PRO A 85 -3.44 17.97 10.07
C PRO A 85 -3.82 18.56 8.74
N GLY A 86 -3.04 18.34 7.75
CA GLY A 86 -3.33 18.96 6.48
C GLY A 86 -4.56 18.43 5.83
N GLU A 87 -4.94 17.22 6.14
CA GLU A 87 -6.05 16.70 5.46
C GLU A 87 -7.31 16.87 6.17
N SER A 88 -7.27 17.22 7.37
CA SER A 88 -8.49 17.43 7.98
C SER A 88 -9.12 18.64 7.42
N LYS A 89 -9.02 19.16 6.83
CA LYS A 89 -9.68 20.16 6.40
C LYS A 89 -10.67 20.17 6.20
#